data_96974b92ec8910d25da425121eab8b23
#
_entry.id   96974b92ec8910d25da425121eab8b23
#
_cell.length_a   1.000
_cell.length_b   1.000
_cell.length_c   1.000
_cell.angle_alpha   90.00
_cell.angle_beta   90.00
_cell.angle_gamma   90.00
#
_symmetry.space_group_name_H-M   'P 1'
#
loop_
_entity.id
_entity.type
_entity.pdbx_description
1 polymer ?
#
loop_
_entity_poly.entity_id
_entity_poly.type
_entity_poly.pdbx_seq_one_letter_code
_entity_poly.pdbx_strand_id
1 'polypeptide(L)'
;AAAGSEAKLAICKKLGADNLINYTNNDIIKAVKDFTNGAGADVIYDPVGGDLFEKTKRCAAWDSRLVIIGFTAGSIPKMETNRVLLKNMSLIGLAWGQYMKRRPKMVETCQEKLYSLLREGHIDPLIFTTLPFSRAIEGLKMIERREVYGKVVLTI
;
A
#
# COMPACT_ATOMS: atom_id res chain seq x y z
N ALA A 1 -2.28 -8.92 4.09
CA ALA A 1 -1.27 -8.18 3.32
C ALA A 1 -0.83 -8.97 2.09
N ALA A 2 -0.47 -8.25 1.00
CA ALA A 2 0.04 -8.85 -0.23
C ALA A 2 1.39 -8.24 -0.60
N ALA A 3 2.38 -9.09 -0.91
CA ALA A 3 3.71 -8.66 -1.34
C ALA A 3 4.33 -9.65 -2.35
N GLY A 4 5.39 -9.24 -3.03
CA GLY A 4 6.06 -10.06 -4.05
C GLY A 4 7.17 -10.97 -3.52
N SER A 5 7.42 -11.02 -2.22
CA SER A 5 8.43 -11.90 -1.64
C SER A 5 8.09 -12.31 -0.21
N GLU A 6 8.56 -13.49 0.20
CA GLU A 6 8.39 -14.02 1.55
C GLU A 6 9.03 -13.13 2.61
N ALA A 7 10.20 -12.54 2.30
CA ALA A 7 10.89 -11.63 3.23
C ALA A 7 10.02 -10.41 3.58
N LYS A 8 9.33 -9.81 2.58
CA LYS A 8 8.41 -8.69 2.82
C LYS A 8 7.15 -9.13 3.56
N LEU A 9 6.64 -10.32 3.28
CA LEU A 9 5.49 -10.88 4.00
C LEU A 9 5.81 -11.18 5.46
N ALA A 10 7.00 -11.67 5.76
CA ALA A 10 7.46 -11.88 7.14
C ALA A 10 7.43 -10.57 7.95
N ILE A 11 7.76 -9.43 7.32
CA ILE A 11 7.65 -8.10 7.93
C ILE A 11 6.19 -7.71 8.15
N CYS A 12 5.34 -7.92 7.14
CA CYS A 12 3.90 -7.67 7.28
C CYS A 12 3.31 -8.48 8.46
N LYS A 13 3.74 -9.73 8.63
CA LYS A 13 3.32 -10.57 9.76
C LYS A 13 3.73 -10.00 11.10
N LYS A 14 4.99 -9.55 11.22
CA LYS A 14 5.50 -8.90 12.45
C LYS A 14 4.73 -7.62 12.79
N LEU A 15 4.22 -6.92 11.77
CA LEU A 15 3.41 -5.71 11.92
C LEU A 15 1.92 -5.98 12.14
N GLY A 16 1.51 -7.23 12.32
CA GLY A 16 0.15 -7.59 12.69
C GLY A 16 -0.76 -7.97 11.52
N ALA A 17 -0.23 -8.25 10.33
CA ALA A 17 -1.07 -8.77 9.26
C ALA A 17 -1.50 -10.22 9.57
N ASP A 18 -2.81 -10.48 9.58
CA ASP A 18 -3.37 -11.80 9.88
C ASP A 18 -3.12 -12.79 8.74
N ASN A 19 -3.37 -12.37 7.51
CA ASN A 19 -3.24 -13.17 6.30
C ASN A 19 -2.21 -12.59 5.34
N LEU A 20 -1.44 -13.45 4.70
CA LEU A 20 -0.33 -13.08 3.84
C LEU A 20 -0.51 -13.71 2.46
N ILE A 21 -0.29 -12.92 1.40
CA ILE A 21 -0.39 -13.39 0.02
C ILE A 21 0.90 -13.03 -0.73
N ASN A 22 1.67 -14.04 -1.11
CA ASN A 22 2.71 -13.85 -2.09
C ASN A 22 2.10 -13.90 -3.49
N TYR A 23 1.84 -12.73 -4.08
CA TYR A 23 1.18 -12.64 -5.38
C TYR A 23 2.07 -13.08 -6.57
N THR A 24 3.34 -13.38 -6.33
CA THR A 24 4.24 -13.95 -7.33
C THR A 24 3.96 -15.44 -7.54
N ASN A 25 3.61 -16.15 -6.44
CA ASN A 25 3.46 -17.59 -6.42
C ASN A 25 2.01 -18.05 -6.23
N ASN A 26 1.11 -17.14 -5.82
CA ASN A 26 -0.27 -17.49 -5.49
C ASN A 26 -1.27 -16.67 -6.31
N ASP A 27 -2.42 -17.27 -6.57
CA ASP A 27 -3.58 -16.56 -7.08
C ASP A 27 -4.18 -15.68 -5.97
N ILE A 28 -3.95 -14.37 -6.08
CA ILE A 28 -4.42 -13.39 -5.11
C ILE A 28 -5.96 -13.37 -5.01
N ILE A 29 -6.67 -13.65 -6.11
CA ILE A 29 -8.14 -13.62 -6.12
C ILE A 29 -8.67 -14.80 -5.31
N LYS A 30 -8.10 -15.98 -5.54
CA LYS A 30 -8.46 -17.18 -4.79
C LYS A 30 -8.14 -17.01 -3.31
N ALA A 31 -6.93 -16.56 -2.99
CA ALA A 31 -6.49 -16.38 -1.61
C ALA A 31 -7.39 -15.39 -0.83
N VAL A 32 -7.72 -14.24 -1.42
CA VAL A 32 -8.63 -13.27 -0.77
C VAL A 32 -10.01 -13.90 -0.53
N LYS A 33 -10.56 -14.62 -1.50
CA LYS A 33 -11.85 -15.30 -1.32
C LYS A 33 -11.83 -16.36 -0.23
N ASP A 34 -10.76 -17.15 -0.17
CA ASP A 34 -10.60 -18.17 0.86
C ASP A 34 -10.55 -17.53 2.26
N PHE A 35 -9.80 -16.42 2.44
CA PHE A 35 -9.71 -15.70 3.72
C PHE A 35 -11.00 -14.98 4.13
N THR A 36 -11.88 -14.69 3.17
CA THR A 36 -13.10 -13.90 3.40
C THR A 36 -14.37 -14.72 3.22
N ASN A 37 -14.27 -16.05 3.19
CA ASN A 37 -15.41 -16.96 2.94
C ASN A 37 -16.20 -16.59 1.66
N GLY A 38 -15.48 -16.15 0.62
CA GLY A 38 -16.05 -15.76 -0.67
C GLY A 38 -16.51 -14.31 -0.78
N ALA A 39 -16.59 -13.55 0.31
CA ALA A 39 -17.09 -12.18 0.32
C ALA A 39 -16.19 -11.19 -0.45
N GLY A 40 -14.89 -11.35 -0.35
CA GLY A 40 -13.91 -10.40 -0.88
C GLY A 40 -13.43 -9.37 0.16
N ALA A 41 -12.64 -8.41 -0.29
CA ALA A 41 -12.06 -7.38 0.58
C ALA A 41 -12.95 -6.13 0.63
N ASP A 42 -13.30 -5.67 1.83
CA ASP A 42 -14.11 -4.46 2.04
C ASP A 42 -13.32 -3.18 1.73
N VAL A 43 -12.01 -3.21 1.96
CA VAL A 43 -11.11 -2.10 1.63
C VAL A 43 -9.88 -2.62 0.92
N ILE A 44 -9.57 -2.05 -0.23
CA ILE A 44 -8.35 -2.31 -0.98
C ILE A 44 -7.54 -1.02 -1.04
N TYR A 45 -6.34 -1.04 -0.46
CA TYR A 45 -5.38 0.05 -0.51
C TYR A 45 -4.32 -0.27 -1.58
N ASP A 46 -4.34 0.46 -2.70
CA ASP A 46 -3.49 0.16 -3.86
C ASP A 46 -2.49 1.27 -4.19
N PRO A 47 -1.22 1.12 -3.79
CA PRO A 47 -0.13 2.00 -4.21
C PRO A 47 0.58 1.51 -5.49
N VAL A 48 0.19 0.36 -6.03
CA VAL A 48 0.95 -0.37 -7.06
C VAL A 48 0.41 -0.11 -8.46
N GLY A 49 -0.90 -0.27 -8.65
CA GLY A 49 -1.51 -0.18 -9.97
C GLY A 49 -1.12 -1.33 -10.90
N GLY A 50 -1.07 -1.06 -12.19
CA GLY A 50 -0.65 -2.01 -13.21
C GLY A 50 -1.43 -3.32 -13.24
N ASP A 51 -0.74 -4.42 -13.60
CA ASP A 51 -1.35 -5.75 -13.69
C ASP A 51 -1.88 -6.28 -12.34
N LEU A 52 -1.29 -5.82 -11.24
CA LEU A 52 -1.78 -6.21 -9.92
C LEU A 52 -3.17 -5.64 -9.65
N PHE A 53 -3.43 -4.40 -10.08
CA PHE A 53 -4.76 -3.80 -9.98
C PHE A 53 -5.82 -4.60 -10.72
N GLU A 54 -5.49 -5.14 -11.91
CA GLU A 54 -6.41 -5.96 -12.68
C GLU A 54 -6.89 -7.21 -11.91
N LYS A 55 -6.03 -7.72 -11.04
CA LYS A 55 -6.35 -8.83 -10.13
C LYS A 55 -7.08 -8.33 -8.89
N THR A 56 -6.58 -7.28 -8.23
CA THR A 56 -7.11 -6.79 -6.95
C THR A 56 -8.51 -6.22 -7.08
N LYS A 57 -8.85 -5.53 -8.19
CA LYS A 57 -10.23 -5.08 -8.44
C LYS A 57 -11.26 -6.22 -8.47
N ARG A 58 -10.81 -7.47 -8.76
CA ARG A 58 -11.66 -8.67 -8.73
C ARG A 58 -11.80 -9.26 -7.33
N CYS A 59 -10.95 -8.85 -6.40
CA CYS A 59 -11.01 -9.24 -4.98
C CYS A 59 -12.00 -8.40 -4.17
N ALA A 60 -12.52 -7.31 -4.74
CA ALA A 60 -13.41 -6.38 -4.05
C ALA A 60 -14.71 -7.08 -3.62
N ALA A 61 -15.12 -6.86 -2.37
CA ALA A 61 -16.41 -7.25 -1.84
C ALA A 61 -17.54 -6.39 -2.44
N TRP A 62 -18.77 -6.73 -2.14
CA TRP A 62 -19.91 -5.85 -2.37
C TRP A 62 -19.85 -4.67 -1.38
N ASP A 63 -20.19 -3.46 -1.81
CA ASP A 63 -20.13 -2.21 -1.01
C ASP A 63 -18.72 -1.85 -0.51
N SER A 64 -17.70 -2.23 -1.26
CA SER A 64 -16.29 -2.05 -0.91
C SER A 64 -15.72 -0.69 -1.32
N ARG A 65 -14.55 -0.36 -0.79
CA ARG A 65 -13.77 0.83 -1.15
C ARG A 65 -12.41 0.43 -1.73
N LEU A 66 -12.16 0.82 -2.97
CA LEU A 66 -10.85 0.67 -3.60
C LEU A 66 -10.15 2.03 -3.62
N VAL A 67 -9.06 2.16 -2.87
CA VAL A 67 -8.34 3.41 -2.67
C VAL A 67 -7.06 3.39 -3.51
N ILE A 68 -7.01 4.26 -4.51
CA ILE A 68 -5.86 4.44 -5.40
C ILE A 68 -4.90 5.44 -4.76
N ILE A 69 -3.70 4.98 -4.46
CA ILE A 69 -2.64 5.76 -3.81
C ILE A 69 -1.54 6.15 -4.81
N GLY A 70 -1.25 5.26 -5.77
CA GLY A 70 -0.16 5.48 -6.73
C GLY A 70 -0.05 4.35 -7.76
N PHE A 71 1.01 4.45 -8.57
CA PHE A 71 1.24 3.57 -9.71
C PHE A 71 2.70 3.14 -9.77
N THR A 72 3.20 2.52 -8.68
CA THR A 72 4.62 2.10 -8.60
C THR A 72 4.98 0.99 -9.59
N ALA A 73 3.99 0.33 -10.20
CA ALA A 73 4.21 -0.60 -11.33
C ALA A 73 4.51 0.11 -12.65
N GLY A 74 4.32 1.44 -12.73
CA GLY A 74 4.61 2.26 -13.91
C GLY A 74 3.45 2.38 -14.90
N SER A 75 2.46 1.50 -14.88
CA SER A 75 1.28 1.57 -15.75
C SER A 75 0.03 1.98 -14.99
N ILE A 76 -0.78 2.84 -15.64
CA ILE A 76 -2.06 3.30 -15.06
C ILE A 76 -3.16 2.33 -15.48
N PRO A 77 -3.79 1.64 -14.52
CA PRO A 77 -4.84 0.66 -14.82
C PRO A 77 -6.15 1.34 -15.21
N LYS A 78 -7.06 0.56 -15.79
CA LYS A 78 -8.41 0.98 -16.13
C LYS A 78 -9.44 0.32 -15.21
N MET A 79 -10.53 1.04 -14.94
CA MET A 79 -11.66 0.52 -14.19
C MET A 79 -12.93 0.59 -15.02
N GLU A 80 -13.55 -0.54 -15.23
CA GLU A 80 -14.84 -0.61 -15.93
C GLU A 80 -15.97 -0.17 -14.98
N THR A 81 -16.74 0.82 -15.42
CA THR A 81 -17.80 1.43 -14.60
C THR A 81 -18.94 0.47 -14.26
N ASN A 82 -19.23 -0.52 -15.12
CA ASN A 82 -20.17 -1.58 -14.82
C ASN A 82 -19.77 -2.41 -13.59
N ARG A 83 -18.47 -2.63 -13.39
CA ARG A 83 -17.97 -3.34 -12.19
C ARG A 83 -18.23 -2.52 -10.93
N VAL A 84 -18.01 -1.19 -11.01
CA VAL A 84 -18.30 -0.29 -9.88
C VAL A 84 -19.77 -0.36 -9.52
N LEU A 85 -20.67 -0.30 -10.53
CA LEU A 85 -22.11 -0.41 -10.34
C LEU A 85 -22.52 -1.76 -9.74
N LEU A 86 -22.11 -2.87 -10.35
CA LEU A 86 -22.53 -4.21 -9.94
C LEU A 86 -22.03 -4.63 -8.56
N LYS A 87 -20.91 -4.05 -8.11
CA LYS A 87 -20.34 -4.28 -6.78
C LYS A 87 -20.79 -3.22 -5.77
N ASN A 88 -21.54 -2.20 -6.17
CA ASN A 88 -21.90 -1.05 -5.34
C ASN A 88 -20.67 -0.44 -4.65
N MET A 89 -19.50 -0.52 -5.31
CA MET A 89 -18.22 -0.14 -4.72
C MET A 89 -17.87 1.33 -4.98
N SER A 90 -17.05 1.89 -4.11
CA SER A 90 -16.46 3.22 -4.28
C SER A 90 -15.03 3.11 -4.80
N LEU A 91 -14.71 3.89 -5.85
CA LEU A 91 -13.35 4.09 -6.32
C LEU A 91 -12.86 5.45 -5.81
N ILE A 92 -11.84 5.45 -4.95
CA ILE A 92 -11.38 6.64 -4.23
C ILE A 92 -9.94 6.95 -4.64
N GLY A 93 -9.70 8.16 -5.15
CA GLY A 93 -8.35 8.66 -5.39
C GLY A 93 -7.80 9.42 -4.18
N LEU A 94 -6.58 9.11 -3.76
CA LEU A 94 -5.87 9.82 -2.68
C LEU A 94 -4.51 10.31 -3.15
N ALA A 95 -4.48 11.52 -3.73
CA ALA A 95 -3.26 12.21 -4.13
C ALA A 95 -2.68 13.00 -2.94
N TRP A 96 -2.06 12.31 -1.97
CA TRP A 96 -1.62 12.91 -0.72
C TRP A 96 -0.75 14.17 -0.91
N GLY A 97 0.18 14.15 -1.87
CA GLY A 97 1.03 15.30 -2.17
C GLY A 97 0.28 16.58 -2.55
N GLN A 98 -0.95 16.47 -3.07
CA GLN A 98 -1.78 17.63 -3.39
C GLN A 98 -2.42 18.27 -2.15
N TYR A 99 -2.58 17.52 -1.07
CA TYR A 99 -3.12 18.05 0.18
C TYR A 99 -2.21 19.10 0.80
N MET A 100 -0.88 18.97 0.66
CA MET A 100 0.08 19.96 1.14
C MET A 100 -0.19 21.36 0.57
N LYS A 101 -0.60 21.44 -0.69
CA LYS A 101 -0.93 22.70 -1.37
C LYS A 101 -2.37 23.15 -1.13
N ARG A 102 -3.31 22.23 -1.10
CA ARG A 102 -4.75 22.54 -1.11
C ARG A 102 -5.38 22.60 0.27
N ARG A 103 -4.84 21.87 1.25
CA ARG A 103 -5.36 21.75 2.61
C ARG A 103 -4.23 21.62 3.65
N PRO A 104 -3.31 22.61 3.75
CA PRO A 104 -2.13 22.53 4.61
C PRO A 104 -2.48 22.26 6.07
N LYS A 105 -3.51 22.92 6.62
CA LYS A 105 -3.96 22.70 7.99
C LYS A 105 -4.38 21.25 8.28
N MET A 106 -4.99 20.58 7.32
CA MET A 106 -5.33 19.17 7.46
C MET A 106 -4.06 18.31 7.53
N VAL A 107 -3.03 18.64 6.73
CA VAL A 107 -1.75 17.93 6.76
C VAL A 107 -1.06 18.12 8.11
N GLU A 108 -1.03 19.35 8.63
CA GLU A 108 -0.51 19.67 9.97
C GLU A 108 -1.20 18.82 11.06
N THR A 109 -2.54 18.84 11.08
CA THR A 109 -3.31 18.03 12.03
C THR A 109 -3.02 16.53 11.92
N CYS A 110 -2.92 16.01 10.69
CA CYS A 110 -2.53 14.61 10.48
C CYS A 110 -1.11 14.33 11.01
N GLN A 111 -0.17 15.25 10.77
CA GLN A 111 1.21 15.09 11.22
C GLN A 111 1.32 15.11 12.74
N GLU A 112 0.61 16.03 13.42
CA GLU A 112 0.54 16.08 14.88
C GLU A 112 -0.01 14.78 15.46
N LYS A 113 -1.08 14.25 14.86
CA LYS A 113 -1.65 12.96 15.28
C LYS A 113 -0.68 11.80 15.07
N LEU A 114 0.04 11.76 13.96
CA LEU A 114 1.07 10.74 13.71
C LEU A 114 2.21 10.83 14.74
N TYR A 115 2.65 12.03 15.10
CA TYR A 115 3.64 12.21 16.14
C TYR A 115 3.14 11.79 17.54
N SER A 116 1.86 11.99 17.83
CA SER A 116 1.25 11.48 19.07
C SER A 116 1.30 9.96 19.10
N LEU A 117 0.82 9.31 18.04
CA LEU A 117 0.82 7.85 17.92
C LEU A 117 2.23 7.26 18.02
N LEU A 118 3.23 7.94 17.44
CA LEU A 118 4.63 7.52 17.55
C LEU A 118 5.14 7.62 18.99
N ARG A 119 4.90 8.74 19.69
CA ARG A 119 5.30 8.93 21.09
C ARG A 119 4.61 7.95 22.05
N GLU A 120 3.38 7.58 21.73
CA GLU A 120 2.58 6.62 22.51
C GLU A 120 2.94 5.16 22.18
N GLY A 121 3.84 4.93 21.21
CA GLY A 121 4.26 3.59 20.80
C GLY A 121 3.24 2.81 19.96
N HIS A 122 2.20 3.47 19.45
CA HIS A 122 1.18 2.84 18.63
C HIS A 122 1.64 2.61 17.19
N ILE A 123 2.59 3.39 16.71
CA ILE A 123 3.23 3.21 15.41
C ILE A 123 4.75 3.26 15.56
N ASP A 124 5.43 2.42 14.78
CA ASP A 124 6.88 2.39 14.67
C ASP A 124 7.27 2.27 13.18
N PRO A 125 7.59 3.41 12.51
CA PRO A 125 7.94 3.41 11.10
C PRO A 125 9.22 2.62 10.83
N LEU A 126 9.13 1.59 10.02
CA LEU A 126 10.26 0.74 9.67
C LEU A 126 11.35 1.51 8.93
N ILE A 127 12.57 1.44 9.45
CA ILE A 127 13.78 1.90 8.77
C ILE A 127 14.49 0.66 8.21
N PHE A 128 14.57 0.58 6.88
CA PHE A 128 15.30 -0.49 6.20
C PHE A 128 16.80 -0.34 6.38
N THR A 129 17.29 0.87 6.16
CA THR A 129 18.70 1.21 6.37
C THR A 129 18.90 2.72 6.55
N THR A 130 20.00 3.07 7.20
CA THR A 130 20.47 4.45 7.29
C THR A 130 21.79 4.55 6.55
N LEU A 131 21.92 5.54 5.66
CA LEU A 131 23.09 5.78 4.85
C LEU A 131 23.57 7.23 5.03
N PRO A 132 24.88 7.50 4.97
CA PRO A 132 25.37 8.88 4.88
C PRO A 132 24.88 9.49 3.55
N PHE A 133 24.68 10.82 3.52
CA PHE A 133 24.19 11.54 2.34
C PHE A 133 25.05 11.27 1.09
N SER A 134 26.35 11.08 1.25
CA SER A 134 27.27 10.72 0.15
C SER A 134 26.89 9.42 -0.57
N ARG A 135 26.10 8.54 0.06
CA ARG A 135 25.59 7.27 -0.51
C ARG A 135 24.12 7.35 -0.95
N ALA A 136 23.57 8.55 -1.14
CA ALA A 136 22.15 8.73 -1.54
C ALA A 136 21.80 7.98 -2.83
N ILE A 137 22.69 7.97 -3.83
CA ILE A 137 22.47 7.23 -5.09
C ILE A 137 22.33 5.72 -4.86
N GLU A 138 23.07 5.17 -3.91
CA GLU A 138 22.94 3.77 -3.54
C GLU A 138 21.55 3.48 -2.95
N GLY A 139 21.07 4.33 -2.05
CA GLY A 139 19.72 4.25 -1.50
C GLY A 139 18.63 4.27 -2.58
N LEU A 140 18.78 5.15 -3.59
CA LEU A 140 17.86 5.22 -4.72
C LEU A 140 17.88 3.91 -5.55
N LYS A 141 19.07 3.36 -5.80
CA LYS A 141 19.21 2.06 -6.51
C LYS A 141 18.56 0.90 -5.76
N MET A 142 18.64 0.88 -4.41
CA MET A 142 17.94 -0.11 -3.58
C MET A 142 16.42 -0.02 -3.76
N ILE A 143 15.87 1.19 -3.82
CA ILE A 143 14.44 1.41 -4.07
C ILE A 143 14.05 0.93 -5.49
N GLU A 144 14.83 1.29 -6.50
CA GLU A 144 14.63 0.88 -7.89
C GLU A 144 14.59 -0.65 -8.03
N ARG A 145 15.50 -1.36 -7.34
CA ARG A 145 15.58 -2.83 -7.32
C ARG A 145 14.49 -3.49 -6.47
N ARG A 146 13.62 -2.68 -5.83
CA ARG A 146 12.54 -3.17 -4.94
C ARG A 146 13.04 -3.98 -3.73
N GLU A 147 14.26 -3.76 -3.31
CA GLU A 147 14.86 -4.40 -2.13
C GLU A 147 14.29 -3.83 -0.83
N VAL A 148 13.92 -2.56 -0.85
CA VAL A 148 13.50 -1.80 0.34
C VAL A 148 12.11 -2.19 0.81
N TYR A 149 11.99 -2.34 2.12
CA TYR A 149 10.74 -2.31 2.88
C TYR A 149 10.83 -1.20 3.95
N GLY A 150 9.82 -0.37 4.09
CA GLY A 150 9.92 0.81 4.98
C GLY A 150 10.71 1.95 4.34
N LYS A 151 11.62 2.59 5.10
CA LYS A 151 12.32 3.81 4.71
C LYS A 151 13.83 3.60 4.57
N VAL A 152 14.44 4.28 3.59
CA VAL A 152 15.87 4.56 3.55
C VAL A 152 16.08 5.95 4.12
N VAL A 153 16.84 6.07 5.18
CA VAL A 153 17.14 7.35 5.84
C VAL A 153 18.54 7.79 5.43
N LEU A 154 18.70 9.07 5.09
CA LEU A 154 20.00 9.68 4.83
C LEU A 154 20.36 10.57 6.02
N THR A 155 21.60 10.44 6.50
CA THR A 155 22.18 11.30 7.54
C THR A 155 23.20 12.27 6.96
N ILE A 156 23.24 13.47 7.47
CA ILE A 156 24.18 14.53 7.11
C ILE A 156 25.34 14.50 8.09
#